data_accab0ee73af922f79a4afde20e27a27
#
_entry.id   accab0ee73af922f79a4afde20e27a27
#
_cell.length_a   1.000
_cell.length_b   1.000
_cell.length_c   1.000
_cell.angle_alpha   90.00
_cell.angle_beta   90.00
_cell.angle_gamma   90.00
#
_symmetry.space_group_name_H-M   'P 1'
#
loop_
_entity.id
_entity.type
_entity.pdbx_description
1 polymer ?
#
loop_
_entity_poly.entity_id
_entity_poly.type
_entity_poly.pdbx_seq_one_letter_code
_entity_poly.pdbx_strand_id
1 'polypeptide(L)'
;MGASALAELIRRRQPCIVLTGAGVSTESGIPDFRSPTGLWATFDPLEYGSIEAFRRDPVKVWSFYKQRVEMLTEAEPNAAHLALAELERLGFVGAVVTQNIDRLHERAGSSEVVEVHGSIRTSTCPRCGERYGLERVLELLTEADAPACPACGEILKPDVVFFGELLPSGPIERALELARTAQLLLVVGSALEVHPVAGLPLETLGAGGELAIVNSGPTPFDSEARLRIDEKAGEVLPAVAAALAGRS
;
A
#
# COMPACT_ATOMS: atom_id res chain seq x y z
N MET A 1 25.84 -3.63 4.81
CA MET A 1 25.70 -4.11 6.21
C MET A 1 24.23 -4.23 6.62
N GLY A 2 23.37 -3.28 6.29
CA GLY A 2 21.95 -3.31 6.66
C GLY A 2 21.18 -4.51 6.11
N ALA A 3 21.31 -4.83 4.83
CA ALA A 3 20.59 -5.95 4.20
C ALA A 3 20.95 -7.32 4.82
N SER A 4 22.22 -7.56 5.17
CA SER A 4 22.61 -8.82 5.83
C SER A 4 22.04 -8.94 7.24
N ALA A 5 21.99 -7.82 8.00
CA ALA A 5 21.38 -7.79 9.33
C ALA A 5 19.87 -8.02 9.25
N LEU A 6 19.20 -7.44 8.24
CA LEU A 6 17.77 -7.65 8.00
C LEU A 6 17.47 -9.11 7.60
N ALA A 7 18.27 -9.71 6.73
CA ALA A 7 18.11 -11.12 6.35
C ALA A 7 18.23 -12.05 7.57
N GLU A 8 19.20 -11.80 8.45
CA GLU A 8 19.36 -12.59 9.67
C GLU A 8 18.18 -12.38 10.64
N LEU A 9 17.68 -11.15 10.77
CA LEU A 9 16.53 -10.84 11.62
C LEU A 9 15.28 -11.55 11.10
N ILE A 10 14.99 -11.47 9.80
CA ILE A 10 13.87 -12.17 9.14
C ILE A 10 13.96 -13.67 9.39
N ARG A 11 15.15 -14.28 9.25
CA ARG A 11 15.35 -15.72 9.50
C ARG A 11 15.02 -16.13 10.92
N ARG A 12 15.37 -15.30 11.91
CA ARG A 12 15.21 -15.63 13.34
C ARG A 12 13.83 -15.34 13.87
N ARG A 13 13.10 -14.41 13.26
CA ARG A 13 11.81 -13.90 13.74
C ARG A 13 10.70 -14.24 12.76
N GLN A 14 10.15 -15.43 12.92
CA GLN A 14 9.06 -15.94 12.10
C GLN A 14 7.80 -16.16 12.94
N PRO A 15 6.61 -15.85 12.41
CA PRO A 15 6.34 -15.32 11.08
C PRO A 15 6.75 -13.84 10.93
N CYS A 16 7.28 -13.50 9.74
CA CYS A 16 7.54 -12.12 9.33
C CYS A 16 6.38 -11.62 8.46
N ILE A 17 5.79 -10.51 8.85
CA ILE A 17 4.74 -9.81 8.10
C ILE A 17 5.30 -8.48 7.61
N VAL A 18 4.93 -8.09 6.39
CA VAL A 18 5.39 -6.85 5.77
C VAL A 18 4.26 -5.83 5.76
N LEU A 19 4.53 -4.59 6.18
CA LEU A 19 3.63 -3.45 6.03
C LEU A 19 4.25 -2.46 5.04
N THR A 20 3.56 -2.20 3.92
CA THR A 20 4.06 -1.27 2.90
C THR A 20 3.23 0.01 2.79
N GLY A 21 3.88 1.10 2.36
CA GLY A 21 3.25 2.37 2.00
C GLY A 21 3.76 2.88 0.66
N ALA A 22 3.37 4.10 0.28
CA ALA A 22 3.63 4.67 -1.04
C ALA A 22 5.12 4.74 -1.43
N GLY A 23 6.01 4.83 -0.44
CA GLY A 23 7.45 4.84 -0.67
C GLY A 23 8.00 3.59 -1.36
N VAL A 24 7.34 2.42 -1.23
CA VAL A 24 7.77 1.21 -1.94
C VAL A 24 7.55 1.31 -3.45
N SER A 25 6.59 2.12 -3.90
CA SER A 25 6.20 2.26 -5.31
C SER A 25 6.85 3.45 -6.03
N THR A 26 7.65 4.27 -5.34
CA THR A 26 8.32 5.44 -5.95
C THR A 26 9.29 5.05 -7.07
N GLU A 27 9.95 3.91 -6.93
CA GLU A 27 10.84 3.35 -7.95
C GLU A 27 10.09 2.71 -9.14
N SER A 28 8.75 2.63 -9.06
CA SER A 28 7.84 2.29 -10.16
C SER A 28 7.30 3.52 -10.90
N GLY A 29 7.76 4.73 -10.54
CA GLY A 29 7.30 5.99 -11.12
C GLY A 29 6.02 6.55 -10.46
N ILE A 30 5.50 5.93 -9.41
CA ILE A 30 4.32 6.44 -8.67
C ILE A 30 4.82 7.37 -7.57
N PRO A 31 4.45 8.67 -7.59
CA PRO A 31 4.85 9.59 -6.54
C PRO A 31 4.23 9.20 -5.19
N ASP A 32 4.98 9.35 -4.12
CA ASP A 32 4.42 9.24 -2.78
C ASP A 32 3.51 10.44 -2.46
N PHE A 33 2.92 10.43 -1.27
CA PHE A 33 1.96 11.47 -0.89
C PHE A 33 2.61 12.65 -0.16
N ARG A 34 3.68 12.46 0.61
CA ARG A 34 4.12 13.39 1.66
C ARG A 34 5.53 13.91 1.52
N SER A 35 6.37 13.31 0.68
CA SER A 35 7.70 13.88 0.42
C SER A 35 7.59 15.32 -0.12
N PRO A 36 8.67 16.09 -0.12
CA PRO A 36 8.67 17.43 -0.68
C PRO A 36 8.18 17.52 -2.13
N THR A 37 8.26 16.41 -2.87
CA THR A 37 7.77 16.25 -4.24
C THR A 37 6.52 15.36 -4.33
N GLY A 38 5.94 15.00 -3.21
CA GLY A 38 4.77 14.13 -3.11
C GLY A 38 3.48 14.83 -3.54
N LEU A 39 2.41 14.06 -3.68
CA LEU A 39 1.13 14.53 -4.21
C LEU A 39 0.53 15.67 -3.37
N TRP A 40 0.63 15.58 -2.05
CA TRP A 40 0.07 16.58 -1.14
C TRP A 40 0.87 17.88 -1.06
N ALA A 41 2.04 17.95 -1.69
CA ALA A 41 2.74 19.21 -1.88
C ALA A 41 2.04 20.12 -2.90
N THR A 42 1.27 19.54 -3.83
CA THR A 42 0.58 20.26 -4.92
C THR A 42 -0.94 20.27 -4.76
N PHE A 43 -1.52 19.23 -4.16
CA PHE A 43 -2.96 19.04 -4.04
C PHE A 43 -3.37 18.98 -2.56
N ASP A 44 -4.47 19.65 -2.21
CA ASP A 44 -5.05 19.52 -0.87
C ASP A 44 -5.77 18.18 -0.74
N PRO A 45 -5.34 17.28 0.20
CA PRO A 45 -5.96 15.98 0.40
C PRO A 45 -7.45 16.06 0.76
N LEU A 46 -7.89 17.12 1.43
CA LEU A 46 -9.31 17.30 1.79
C LEU A 46 -10.17 17.72 0.60
N GLU A 47 -9.57 18.37 -0.40
CA GLU A 47 -10.26 18.80 -1.62
C GLU A 47 -10.36 17.72 -2.70
N TYR A 48 -9.41 16.76 -2.72
CA TYR A 48 -9.29 15.77 -3.80
C TYR A 48 -9.36 14.30 -3.33
N GLY A 49 -9.15 14.04 -2.05
CA GLY A 49 -9.06 12.69 -1.50
C GLY A 49 -10.02 12.41 -0.34
N SER A 50 -11.03 13.28 -0.08
CA SER A 50 -12.00 13.07 1.00
C SER A 50 -13.37 12.66 0.47
N ILE A 51 -14.15 11.95 1.32
CA ILE A 51 -15.52 11.54 0.97
C ILE A 51 -16.45 12.75 0.87
N GLU A 52 -16.22 13.80 1.67
CA GLU A 52 -16.96 15.06 1.60
C GLU A 52 -16.71 15.77 0.28
N ALA A 53 -15.46 15.82 -0.19
CA ALA A 53 -15.15 16.39 -1.49
C ALA A 53 -15.83 15.61 -2.62
N PHE A 54 -15.81 14.28 -2.58
CA PHE A 54 -16.49 13.44 -3.55
C PHE A 54 -18.00 13.66 -3.56
N ARG A 55 -18.63 13.76 -2.40
CA ARG A 55 -20.08 14.04 -2.30
C ARG A 55 -20.46 15.42 -2.82
N ARG A 56 -19.59 16.41 -2.61
CA ARG A 56 -19.80 17.79 -3.05
C ARG A 56 -19.61 17.94 -4.56
N ASP A 57 -18.54 17.39 -5.10
CA ASP A 57 -18.17 17.52 -6.51
C ASP A 57 -17.38 16.26 -6.97
N PRO A 58 -18.07 15.18 -7.34
CA PRO A 58 -17.43 13.96 -7.78
C PRO A 58 -16.63 14.14 -9.09
N VAL A 59 -17.00 15.08 -9.96
CA VAL A 59 -16.29 15.34 -11.21
C VAL A 59 -14.92 15.96 -10.91
N LYS A 60 -14.85 16.91 -9.97
CA LYS A 60 -13.57 17.49 -9.51
C LYS A 60 -12.67 16.41 -8.92
N VAL A 61 -13.19 15.51 -8.10
CA VAL A 61 -12.40 14.40 -7.54
C VAL A 61 -11.91 13.47 -8.64
N TRP A 62 -12.75 13.13 -9.62
CA TRP A 62 -12.33 12.33 -10.76
C TRP A 62 -11.30 13.01 -11.65
N SER A 63 -11.29 14.34 -11.78
CA SER A 63 -10.23 15.04 -12.52
C SER A 63 -8.83 14.80 -11.92
N PHE A 64 -8.78 14.60 -10.60
CA PHE A 64 -7.56 14.20 -9.91
C PHE A 64 -7.26 12.70 -10.07
N TYR A 65 -8.29 11.83 -10.00
CA TYR A 65 -8.12 10.37 -10.07
C TYR A 65 -7.86 9.85 -11.49
N LYS A 66 -8.44 10.45 -12.54
CA LYS A 66 -8.31 10.00 -13.93
C LYS A 66 -6.86 9.80 -14.34
N GLN A 67 -6.03 10.82 -14.21
CA GLN A 67 -4.60 10.75 -14.54
C GLN A 67 -3.85 9.72 -13.68
N ARG A 68 -4.28 9.54 -12.42
CA ARG A 68 -3.65 8.58 -11.51
C ARG A 68 -4.02 7.15 -11.82
N VAL A 69 -5.26 6.88 -12.17
CA VAL A 69 -5.69 5.55 -12.60
C VAL A 69 -4.92 5.11 -13.84
N GLU A 70 -4.72 6.00 -14.81
CA GLU A 70 -3.88 5.75 -15.99
C GLU A 70 -2.43 5.42 -15.57
N MET A 71 -1.80 6.29 -14.77
CA MET A 71 -0.44 6.06 -14.25
C MET A 71 -0.32 4.73 -13.48
N LEU A 72 -1.26 4.43 -12.58
CA LEU A 72 -1.24 3.20 -11.79
C LEU A 72 -1.42 1.95 -12.66
N THR A 73 -2.15 2.07 -13.77
CA THR A 73 -2.36 0.97 -14.71
C THR A 73 -1.11 0.66 -15.53
N GLU A 74 -0.35 1.70 -15.88
CA GLU A 74 0.89 1.59 -16.67
C GLU A 74 2.12 1.21 -15.83
N ALA A 75 2.11 1.54 -14.52
CA ALA A 75 3.24 1.26 -13.63
C ALA A 75 3.54 -0.24 -13.53
N GLU A 76 4.83 -0.59 -13.49
CA GLU A 76 5.29 -1.97 -13.34
C GLU A 76 5.90 -2.21 -11.93
N PRO A 77 5.79 -3.45 -11.40
CA PRO A 77 6.48 -3.81 -10.18
C PRO A 77 7.98 -3.55 -10.25
N ASN A 78 8.53 -2.88 -9.25
CA ASN A 78 9.97 -2.63 -9.14
C ASN A 78 10.68 -3.76 -8.37
N ALA A 79 12.00 -3.60 -8.21
CA ALA A 79 12.85 -4.59 -7.55
C ALA A 79 12.44 -4.91 -6.10
N ALA A 80 11.84 -3.93 -5.36
CA ALA A 80 11.33 -4.18 -4.02
C ALA A 80 10.11 -5.11 -4.03
N HIS A 81 9.15 -4.88 -4.92
CA HIS A 81 7.98 -5.73 -5.07
C HIS A 81 8.35 -7.16 -5.44
N LEU A 82 9.24 -7.33 -6.42
CA LEU A 82 9.74 -8.65 -6.85
C LEU A 82 10.48 -9.37 -5.72
N ALA A 83 11.29 -8.64 -4.95
CA ALA A 83 12.00 -9.22 -3.81
C ALA A 83 11.06 -9.67 -2.69
N LEU A 84 9.98 -8.92 -2.40
CA LEU A 84 8.97 -9.33 -1.42
C LEU A 84 8.22 -10.59 -1.87
N ALA A 85 7.83 -10.66 -3.14
CA ALA A 85 7.22 -11.86 -3.70
C ALA A 85 8.15 -13.08 -3.63
N GLU A 86 9.45 -12.89 -3.89
CA GLU A 86 10.43 -13.96 -3.76
C GLU A 86 10.62 -14.40 -2.29
N LEU A 87 10.65 -13.46 -1.34
CA LEU A 87 10.72 -13.77 0.09
C LEU A 87 9.48 -14.54 0.57
N GLU A 88 8.30 -14.23 0.04
CA GLU A 88 7.07 -14.99 0.29
C GLU A 88 7.17 -16.39 -0.29
N ARG A 89 7.61 -16.55 -1.55
CA ARG A 89 7.83 -17.84 -2.20
C ARG A 89 8.84 -18.72 -1.45
N LEU A 90 9.85 -18.12 -0.85
CA LEU A 90 10.86 -18.80 -0.02
C LEU A 90 10.34 -19.13 1.39
N GLY A 91 9.15 -18.68 1.77
CA GLY A 91 8.55 -18.92 3.08
C GLY A 91 9.09 -18.02 4.20
N PHE A 92 9.81 -16.94 3.88
CA PHE A 92 10.32 -15.98 4.86
C PHE A 92 9.35 -14.81 5.15
N VAL A 93 8.43 -14.52 4.24
CA VAL A 93 7.36 -13.55 4.43
C VAL A 93 6.04 -14.28 4.36
N GLY A 94 5.19 -14.07 5.36
CA GLY A 94 3.88 -14.74 5.47
C GLY A 94 2.76 -13.99 4.76
N ALA A 95 2.83 -12.64 4.72
CA ALA A 95 1.85 -11.79 4.06
C ALA A 95 2.40 -10.37 3.86
N VAL A 96 1.80 -9.65 2.93
CA VAL A 96 2.01 -8.21 2.71
C VAL A 96 0.72 -7.46 3.03
N VAL A 97 0.77 -6.62 4.06
CA VAL A 97 -0.27 -5.63 4.35
C VAL A 97 0.13 -4.34 3.64
N THR A 98 -0.71 -3.83 2.75
CA THR A 98 -0.36 -2.63 1.99
C THR A 98 -1.38 -1.51 2.15
N GLN A 99 -0.87 -0.29 2.29
CA GLN A 99 -1.64 0.96 2.23
C GLN A 99 -1.87 1.40 0.79
N ASN A 100 -1.15 0.81 -0.16
CA ASN A 100 -1.21 1.17 -1.57
C ASN A 100 -2.43 0.56 -2.25
N ILE A 101 -2.87 1.23 -3.31
CA ILE A 101 -4.01 0.85 -4.14
C ILE A 101 -3.58 0.43 -5.55
N ASP A 102 -2.26 0.35 -5.81
CA ASP A 102 -1.63 0.22 -7.12
C ASP A 102 -1.56 -1.21 -7.67
N ARG A 103 -1.83 -2.23 -6.84
CA ARG A 103 -1.81 -3.65 -7.18
C ARG A 103 -0.42 -4.20 -7.54
N LEU A 104 0.67 -3.45 -7.29
CA LEU A 104 2.00 -3.87 -7.72
C LEU A 104 2.51 -5.10 -6.98
N HIS A 105 2.12 -5.31 -5.72
CA HIS A 105 2.49 -6.53 -4.98
C HIS A 105 1.94 -7.80 -5.63
N GLU A 106 0.66 -7.80 -6.02
CA GLU A 106 0.06 -8.96 -6.71
C GLU A 106 0.66 -9.16 -8.09
N ARG A 107 0.87 -8.07 -8.84
CA ARG A 107 1.51 -8.13 -10.17
C ARG A 107 2.96 -8.59 -10.09
N ALA A 108 3.63 -8.42 -8.96
CA ALA A 108 4.96 -8.97 -8.67
C ALA A 108 4.93 -10.47 -8.33
N GLY A 109 3.75 -11.03 -8.01
CA GLY A 109 3.58 -12.44 -7.67
C GLY A 109 3.35 -12.72 -6.18
N SER A 110 3.18 -11.70 -5.33
CA SER A 110 2.76 -11.91 -3.94
C SER A 110 1.33 -12.48 -3.91
N SER A 111 1.11 -13.51 -3.10
CA SER A 111 -0.15 -14.25 -3.02
C SER A 111 -1.04 -13.83 -1.86
N GLU A 112 -0.46 -13.50 -0.70
CA GLU A 112 -1.20 -13.03 0.47
C GLU A 112 -1.01 -11.52 0.61
N VAL A 113 -1.86 -10.74 -0.08
CA VAL A 113 -1.83 -9.27 -0.08
C VAL A 113 -3.11 -8.71 0.54
N VAL A 114 -2.97 -7.93 1.61
CA VAL A 114 -4.08 -7.28 2.34
C VAL A 114 -4.08 -5.79 2.02
N GLU A 115 -4.98 -5.36 1.12
CA GLU A 115 -5.13 -3.95 0.68
C GLU A 115 -6.04 -3.19 1.66
N VAL A 116 -5.48 -2.57 2.70
CA VAL A 116 -6.24 -1.92 3.79
C VAL A 116 -6.93 -0.62 3.39
N HIS A 117 -6.49 0.02 2.31
CA HIS A 117 -7.10 1.24 1.78
C HIS A 117 -7.91 0.99 0.49
N GLY A 118 -8.32 -0.26 0.27
CA GLY A 118 -9.03 -0.64 -0.95
C GLY A 118 -8.12 -0.72 -2.16
N SER A 119 -8.71 -0.68 -3.35
CA SER A 119 -8.00 -0.91 -4.62
C SER A 119 -8.65 -0.18 -5.78
N ILE A 120 -7.85 0.15 -6.80
CA ILE A 120 -8.35 0.70 -8.07
C ILE A 120 -9.05 -0.34 -8.96
N ARG A 121 -9.13 -1.62 -8.53
CA ARG A 121 -9.70 -2.71 -9.37
C ARG A 121 -11.12 -2.46 -9.81
N THR A 122 -11.89 -1.81 -8.96
CA THR A 122 -13.31 -1.59 -9.18
C THR A 122 -13.73 -0.20 -8.75
N SER A 123 -14.91 0.20 -9.26
CA SER A 123 -15.63 1.38 -8.79
C SER A 123 -17.10 0.99 -8.58
N THR A 124 -17.69 1.47 -7.49
CA THR A 124 -19.06 1.17 -7.09
C THR A 124 -19.95 2.39 -7.25
N CYS A 125 -21.16 2.18 -7.76
CA CYS A 125 -22.17 3.23 -7.83
C CYS A 125 -22.73 3.53 -6.43
N PRO A 126 -22.63 4.76 -5.92
CA PRO A 126 -23.14 5.08 -4.58
C PRO A 126 -24.67 5.08 -4.50
N ARG A 127 -25.38 5.12 -5.65
CA ARG A 127 -26.85 5.11 -5.69
C ARG A 127 -27.45 3.72 -5.80
N CYS A 128 -27.00 2.89 -6.78
CA CYS A 128 -27.62 1.59 -7.04
C CYS A 128 -26.79 0.40 -6.56
N GLY A 129 -25.55 0.62 -6.12
CA GLY A 129 -24.66 -0.44 -5.62
C GLY A 129 -23.97 -1.28 -6.71
N GLU A 130 -24.27 -1.03 -8.00
CA GLU A 130 -23.61 -1.75 -9.09
C GLU A 130 -22.10 -1.47 -9.10
N ARG A 131 -21.32 -2.53 -9.31
CA ARG A 131 -19.85 -2.50 -9.31
C ARG A 131 -19.30 -2.79 -10.69
N TYR A 132 -18.32 -2.00 -11.11
CA TYR A 132 -17.69 -2.08 -12.42
C TYR A 132 -16.18 -2.30 -12.24
N GLY A 133 -15.62 -3.21 -13.04
CA GLY A 133 -14.18 -3.45 -13.10
C GLY A 133 -13.42 -2.29 -13.73
N LEU A 134 -12.10 -2.23 -13.47
CA LEU A 134 -11.22 -1.16 -13.92
C LEU A 134 -11.29 -0.93 -15.45
N GLU A 135 -11.31 -1.99 -16.26
CA GLU A 135 -11.41 -1.88 -17.73
C GLU A 135 -12.65 -1.07 -18.14
N ARG A 136 -13.81 -1.40 -17.54
CA ARG A 136 -15.04 -0.67 -17.83
C ARG A 136 -14.99 0.78 -17.35
N VAL A 137 -14.36 1.04 -16.24
CA VAL A 137 -14.15 2.42 -15.70
C VAL A 137 -13.25 3.23 -16.65
N LEU A 138 -12.18 2.62 -17.16
CA LEU A 138 -11.29 3.26 -18.15
C LEU A 138 -12.04 3.59 -19.45
N GLU A 139 -12.86 2.68 -19.98
CA GLU A 139 -13.71 2.95 -21.14
C GLU A 139 -14.61 4.18 -20.91
N LEU A 140 -15.31 4.23 -19.76
CA LEU A 140 -16.18 5.36 -19.42
C LEU A 140 -15.41 6.69 -19.30
N LEU A 141 -14.16 6.63 -18.82
CA LEU A 141 -13.28 7.79 -18.73
C LEU A 141 -12.74 8.29 -20.07
N THR A 142 -12.81 7.49 -21.15
CA THR A 142 -12.52 7.98 -22.51
C THR A 142 -13.62 8.89 -23.04
N GLU A 143 -14.85 8.70 -22.57
CA GLU A 143 -16.04 9.42 -23.04
C GLU A 143 -16.36 10.67 -22.21
N ALA A 144 -15.89 10.71 -20.92
CA ALA A 144 -16.20 11.78 -19.98
C ALA A 144 -15.08 12.01 -18.97
N ASP A 145 -15.12 13.13 -18.24
CA ASP A 145 -14.15 13.45 -17.18
C ASP A 145 -14.40 12.68 -15.89
N ALA A 146 -15.61 12.12 -15.74
CA ALA A 146 -15.95 11.24 -14.62
C ALA A 146 -16.84 10.09 -15.11
N PRO A 147 -16.64 8.83 -14.63
CA PRO A 147 -17.37 7.68 -15.12
C PRO A 147 -18.78 7.65 -14.55
N ALA A 148 -19.79 7.76 -15.38
CA ALA A 148 -21.19 7.61 -14.98
C ALA A 148 -21.61 6.13 -14.98
N CYS A 149 -22.40 5.75 -13.97
CA CYS A 149 -22.96 4.41 -13.86
C CYS A 149 -23.88 4.09 -15.05
N PRO A 150 -23.61 3.06 -15.85
CA PRO A 150 -24.46 2.69 -16.99
C PRO A 150 -25.89 2.35 -16.61
N ALA A 151 -26.15 1.91 -15.36
CA ALA A 151 -27.47 1.52 -14.90
C ALA A 151 -28.34 2.71 -14.45
N CYS A 152 -27.76 3.77 -13.86
CA CYS A 152 -28.56 4.85 -13.25
C CYS A 152 -28.06 6.26 -13.48
N GLY A 153 -26.91 6.44 -14.14
CA GLY A 153 -26.32 7.74 -14.48
C GLY A 153 -25.56 8.43 -13.32
N GLU A 154 -25.53 7.86 -12.10
CA GLU A 154 -24.78 8.43 -10.98
C GLU A 154 -23.27 8.28 -11.22
N ILE A 155 -22.44 9.23 -10.73
CA ILE A 155 -21.00 9.12 -10.86
C ILE A 155 -20.47 7.97 -9.97
N LEU A 156 -19.68 7.08 -10.56
CA LEU A 156 -19.07 5.96 -9.85
C LEU A 156 -18.02 6.46 -8.85
N LYS A 157 -17.97 5.83 -7.67
CA LYS A 157 -16.90 6.06 -6.70
C LYS A 157 -15.85 4.94 -6.84
N PRO A 158 -14.55 5.26 -6.97
CA PRO A 158 -13.52 4.22 -6.93
C PRO A 158 -13.53 3.52 -5.57
N ASP A 159 -13.29 2.20 -5.55
CA ASP A 159 -13.30 1.39 -4.33
C ASP A 159 -11.98 1.55 -3.54
N VAL A 160 -11.50 2.78 -3.47
CA VAL A 160 -10.41 3.22 -2.59
C VAL A 160 -10.95 3.98 -1.40
N VAL A 161 -10.29 3.88 -0.26
CA VAL A 161 -10.70 4.57 0.96
C VAL A 161 -10.30 6.04 0.88
N PHE A 162 -11.28 6.94 0.93
CA PHE A 162 -11.07 8.38 1.01
C PHE A 162 -10.94 8.82 2.47
N PHE A 163 -10.29 9.95 2.70
CA PHE A 163 -10.28 10.57 4.03
C PHE A 163 -11.73 10.78 4.52
N GLY A 164 -11.98 10.41 5.77
CA GLY A 164 -13.32 10.45 6.37
C GLY A 164 -14.16 9.18 6.16
N GLU A 165 -13.68 8.19 5.39
CA GLU A 165 -14.30 6.87 5.30
C GLU A 165 -13.72 5.89 6.33
N LEU A 166 -14.52 4.91 6.69
CA LEU A 166 -14.05 3.76 7.46
C LEU A 166 -13.25 2.81 6.55
N LEU A 167 -12.24 2.18 7.12
CA LEU A 167 -11.53 1.12 6.42
C LEU A 167 -12.45 -0.10 6.23
N PRO A 168 -12.27 -0.89 5.14
CA PRO A 168 -12.98 -2.13 4.95
C PRO A 168 -12.72 -3.09 6.13
N SER A 169 -13.78 -3.59 6.77
CA SER A 169 -13.68 -4.38 8.01
C SER A 169 -12.83 -5.65 7.83
N GLY A 170 -13.04 -6.42 6.76
CA GLY A 170 -12.27 -7.64 6.52
C GLY A 170 -10.75 -7.38 6.39
N PRO A 171 -10.29 -6.51 5.50
CA PRO A 171 -8.87 -6.17 5.38
C PRO A 171 -8.23 -5.62 6.66
N ILE A 172 -8.89 -4.70 7.38
CA ILE A 172 -8.27 -4.15 8.60
C ILE A 172 -8.23 -5.16 9.75
N GLU A 173 -9.27 -6.00 9.91
CA GLU A 173 -9.28 -7.08 10.89
C GLU A 173 -8.18 -8.10 10.59
N ARG A 174 -8.01 -8.47 9.32
CA ARG A 174 -6.92 -9.36 8.88
C ARG A 174 -5.54 -8.74 9.14
N ALA A 175 -5.36 -7.46 8.85
CA ALA A 175 -4.11 -6.76 9.13
C ALA A 175 -3.76 -6.73 10.61
N LEU A 176 -4.75 -6.49 11.49
CA LEU A 176 -4.59 -6.53 12.95
C LEU A 176 -4.23 -7.94 13.43
N GLU A 177 -4.89 -8.98 12.93
CA GLU A 177 -4.58 -10.38 13.24
C GLU A 177 -3.13 -10.72 12.86
N LEU A 178 -2.72 -10.38 11.63
CA LEU A 178 -1.37 -10.59 11.14
C LEU A 178 -0.33 -9.85 12.00
N ALA A 179 -0.59 -8.59 12.33
CA ALA A 179 0.31 -7.79 13.17
C ALA A 179 0.48 -8.39 14.58
N ARG A 180 -0.61 -8.88 15.20
CA ARG A 180 -0.57 -9.52 16.53
C ARG A 180 0.14 -10.85 16.55
N THR A 181 0.15 -11.57 15.44
CA THR A 181 0.80 -12.89 15.33
C THR A 181 2.25 -12.81 14.83
N ALA A 182 2.64 -11.67 14.27
CA ALA A 182 3.98 -11.45 13.74
C ALA A 182 5.05 -11.49 14.84
N GLN A 183 6.12 -12.27 14.63
CA GLN A 183 7.35 -12.17 15.43
C GLN A 183 8.25 -11.04 14.91
N LEU A 184 8.06 -10.65 13.64
CA LEU A 184 8.67 -9.49 13.03
C LEU A 184 7.65 -8.77 12.14
N LEU A 185 7.43 -7.49 12.38
CA LEU A 185 6.79 -6.61 11.42
C LEU A 185 7.86 -5.81 10.66
N LEU A 186 7.97 -6.03 9.37
CA LEU A 186 8.86 -5.29 8.48
C LEU A 186 8.09 -4.16 7.80
N VAL A 187 8.36 -2.92 8.17
CA VAL A 187 7.79 -1.73 7.55
C VAL A 187 8.66 -1.30 6.37
N VAL A 188 8.07 -1.12 5.20
CA VAL A 188 8.77 -0.76 3.97
C VAL A 188 8.09 0.43 3.29
N GLY A 189 8.83 1.51 3.10
CA GLY A 189 8.35 2.69 2.36
C GLY A 189 7.10 3.33 2.95
N SER A 190 6.99 3.38 4.28
CA SER A 190 5.87 4.02 4.97
C SER A 190 6.36 4.96 6.06
N ALA A 191 5.84 6.19 6.07
CA ALA A 191 6.07 7.16 7.14
C ALA A 191 5.25 6.86 8.41
N LEU A 192 4.31 5.88 8.38
CA LEU A 192 3.47 5.50 9.53
C LEU A 192 2.68 6.67 10.15
N GLU A 193 2.03 7.49 9.31
CA GLU A 193 1.27 8.67 9.75
C GLU A 193 -0.25 8.51 9.62
N VAL A 194 -0.74 7.53 8.86
CA VAL A 194 -2.17 7.35 8.57
C VAL A 194 -2.77 6.31 9.49
N HIS A 195 -3.57 6.76 10.46
CA HIS A 195 -4.32 5.89 11.36
C HIS A 195 -5.61 5.35 10.72
N PRO A 196 -6.04 4.12 11.08
CA PRO A 196 -5.49 3.25 12.13
C PRO A 196 -4.27 2.40 11.71
N VAL A 197 -3.92 2.33 10.44
CA VAL A 197 -2.88 1.43 9.90
C VAL A 197 -1.50 1.75 10.49
N ALA A 198 -1.22 3.03 10.75
CA ALA A 198 0.01 3.48 11.44
C ALA A 198 0.17 2.89 12.86
N GLY A 199 -0.89 2.35 13.44
CA GLY A 199 -0.88 1.68 14.75
C GLY A 199 -0.49 0.20 14.71
N LEU A 200 -0.41 -0.44 13.54
CA LEU A 200 -0.06 -1.86 13.43
C LEU A 200 1.28 -2.23 14.12
N PRO A 201 2.34 -1.38 14.08
CA PRO A 201 3.55 -1.64 14.86
C PRO A 201 3.29 -1.84 16.35
N LEU A 202 2.36 -1.09 16.96
CA LEU A 202 2.01 -1.24 18.39
C LEU A 202 1.39 -2.61 18.69
N GLU A 203 0.59 -3.15 17.77
CA GLU A 203 -0.01 -4.48 17.91
C GLU A 203 1.08 -5.57 17.95
N THR A 204 2.08 -5.47 17.07
CA THR A 204 3.21 -6.41 17.05
C THR A 204 4.08 -6.28 18.28
N LEU A 205 4.47 -5.06 18.65
CA LEU A 205 5.29 -4.80 19.83
C LEU A 205 4.57 -5.22 21.12
N GLY A 206 3.26 -4.91 21.24
CA GLY A 206 2.41 -5.30 22.36
C GLY A 206 2.25 -6.80 22.51
N ALA A 207 2.34 -7.56 21.43
CA ALA A 207 2.34 -9.02 21.41
C ALA A 207 3.74 -9.65 21.67
N GLY A 208 4.78 -8.84 21.86
CA GLY A 208 6.15 -9.30 22.09
C GLY A 208 6.97 -9.58 20.83
N GLY A 209 6.47 -9.18 19.67
CA GLY A 209 7.23 -9.20 18.40
C GLY A 209 8.23 -8.05 18.29
N GLU A 210 8.99 -8.03 17.21
CA GLU A 210 9.99 -6.99 16.91
C GLU A 210 9.59 -6.19 15.66
N LEU A 211 10.16 -4.99 15.54
CA LEU A 211 9.95 -4.09 14.41
C LEU A 211 11.25 -3.90 13.63
N ALA A 212 11.18 -3.98 12.30
CA ALA A 212 12.24 -3.51 11.40
C ALA A 212 11.65 -2.49 10.42
N ILE A 213 12.43 -1.48 10.06
CA ILE A 213 11.99 -0.39 9.17
C ILE A 213 13.00 -0.21 8.05
N VAL A 214 12.53 -0.25 6.81
CA VAL A 214 13.24 0.16 5.60
C VAL A 214 12.47 1.32 4.98
N ASN A 215 12.91 2.54 5.24
CA ASN A 215 12.23 3.74 4.79
C ASN A 215 13.19 4.90 4.62
N SER A 216 13.06 5.67 3.55
CA SER A 216 13.75 6.94 3.40
C SER A 216 13.01 8.03 4.16
N GLY A 217 13.66 8.58 5.19
CA GLY A 217 13.06 9.55 6.10
C GLY A 217 12.52 8.93 7.41
N PRO A 218 12.22 9.77 8.41
CA PRO A 218 11.86 9.33 9.75
C PRO A 218 10.47 8.72 9.83
N THR A 219 10.28 7.91 10.88
CA THR A 219 8.96 7.41 11.29
C THR A 219 8.77 7.61 12.80
N PRO A 220 7.52 7.64 13.30
CA PRO A 220 7.25 7.71 14.73
C PRO A 220 7.80 6.53 15.55
N PHE A 221 8.22 5.44 14.88
CA PHE A 221 8.65 4.18 15.50
C PHE A 221 10.15 3.90 15.34
N ASP A 222 10.94 4.88 14.92
CA ASP A 222 12.37 4.68 14.70
C ASP A 222 13.12 4.25 15.97
N SER A 223 12.68 4.72 17.17
CA SER A 223 13.26 4.38 18.47
C SER A 223 12.89 2.96 18.94
N GLU A 224 11.75 2.42 18.53
CA GLU A 224 11.26 1.09 18.87
C GLU A 224 11.77 0.03 17.90
N ALA A 225 12.28 0.44 16.73
CA ALA A 225 12.75 -0.49 15.73
C ALA A 225 14.04 -1.22 16.17
N ARG A 226 13.99 -2.55 16.10
CA ARG A 226 15.18 -3.41 16.29
C ARG A 226 16.25 -3.15 15.23
N LEU A 227 15.81 -2.81 14.02
CA LEU A 227 16.67 -2.45 12.90
C LEU A 227 16.00 -1.36 12.07
N ARG A 228 16.74 -0.29 11.80
CA ARG A 228 16.32 0.76 10.90
C ARG A 228 17.32 0.94 9.79
N ILE A 229 16.84 0.95 8.53
CA ILE A 229 17.63 1.13 7.32
C ILE A 229 17.06 2.34 6.58
N ASP A 230 17.88 3.41 6.44
CA ASP A 230 17.53 4.63 5.73
C ASP A 230 18.04 4.56 4.28
N GLU A 231 17.46 3.65 3.52
CA GLU A 231 17.83 3.39 2.13
C GLU A 231 16.55 3.08 1.34
N LYS A 232 16.66 3.09 0.00
CA LYS A 232 15.55 2.71 -0.88
C LYS A 232 15.24 1.23 -0.79
N ALA A 233 13.96 0.90 -0.81
CA ALA A 233 13.49 -0.48 -0.70
C ALA A 233 14.01 -1.37 -1.84
N GLY A 234 14.07 -0.84 -3.06
CA GLY A 234 14.57 -1.56 -4.24
C GLY A 234 16.07 -1.83 -4.24
N GLU A 235 16.84 -1.16 -3.38
CA GLU A 235 18.26 -1.45 -3.17
C GLU A 235 18.46 -2.50 -2.05
N VAL A 236 17.67 -2.41 -0.98
CA VAL A 236 17.82 -3.26 0.21
C VAL A 236 17.21 -4.64 0.00
N LEU A 237 15.94 -4.72 -0.42
CA LEU A 237 15.18 -5.96 -0.42
C LEU A 237 15.71 -7.03 -1.40
N PRO A 238 16.19 -6.70 -2.61
CA PRO A 238 16.83 -7.69 -3.47
C PRO A 238 18.07 -8.33 -2.84
N ALA A 239 18.88 -7.55 -2.12
CA ALA A 239 20.05 -8.07 -1.41
C ALA A 239 19.64 -9.00 -0.23
N VAL A 240 18.52 -8.68 0.44
CA VAL A 240 17.92 -9.54 1.49
C VAL A 240 17.45 -10.86 0.89
N ALA A 241 16.69 -10.81 -0.21
CA ALA A 241 16.17 -12.01 -0.88
C ALA A 241 17.32 -12.91 -1.36
N ALA A 242 18.35 -12.34 -2.00
CA ALA A 242 19.54 -13.08 -2.43
C ALA A 242 20.28 -13.73 -1.25
N ALA A 243 20.43 -13.04 -0.12
CA ALA A 243 21.08 -13.58 1.08
C ALA A 243 20.30 -14.73 1.73
N LEU A 244 18.98 -14.74 1.59
CA LEU A 244 18.11 -15.80 2.13
C LEU A 244 18.00 -16.99 1.15
N ALA A 245 17.99 -16.73 -0.17
CA ALA A 245 17.98 -17.78 -1.19
C ALA A 245 19.30 -18.59 -1.26
N GLY A 246 20.45 -17.97 -1.07
CA GLY A 246 21.77 -18.62 -1.21
C GLY A 246 22.23 -19.50 -0.05
N ARG A 247 21.37 -19.76 0.95
CA ARG A 247 21.67 -20.55 2.16
C ARG A 247 20.66 -21.69 2.42
N SER A 248 20.12 -22.25 1.33
CA SER A 248 19.32 -23.51 1.39
C SER A 248 20.21 -24.73 1.41
#